data_be3a7c01988eede6ab4551849c51ff5b
#
_entry.id   be3a7c01988eede6ab4551849c51ff5b
#
_cell.length_a   1.000
_cell.length_b   1.000
_cell.length_c   1.000
_cell.angle_alpha   90.00
_cell.angle_beta   90.00
_cell.angle_gamma   90.00
#
_symmetry.space_group_name_H-M   'P 1'
#
loop_
_entity.id
_entity.type
_entity.pdbx_description
1 polymer ?
#
loop_
_entity_poly.entity_id
_entity_poly.type
_entity_poly.pdbx_seq_one_letter_code
_entity_poly.pdbx_strand_id
1 'polypeptide(L)'
;MNRKETTKFLTDVLITNRLSDRKYYAKEVSVDYGTDHTKRVDVMEFAPLGVIHASDIEKGSFICYEVKSCKEDIYSGNGLNFLGEKNYLVTNMETYKKIKMDIIEGKLQKYVQEHYPESSRKFGIMVAVPAHIDLRDADAICKEMENPTPLDGEPSKWKMYVIERAYDSGRNRSTTELLFCMLRSKHSYSNHN
;
A
#
# COMPACT_ATOMS: atom_id res chain seq x y z
N MET A 1 18.48 8.06 3.85
CA MET A 1 17.82 7.82 2.53
C MET A 1 17.07 9.07 2.10
N ASN A 2 17.11 9.40 0.80
CA ASN A 2 16.22 10.40 0.23
C ASN A 2 14.81 9.83 0.01
N ARG A 3 13.83 10.69 -0.36
CA ARG A 3 12.42 10.30 -0.54
C ARG A 3 12.25 9.11 -1.51
N LYS A 4 12.92 9.14 -2.67
CA LYS A 4 12.82 8.09 -3.69
C LYS A 4 13.41 6.76 -3.21
N GLU A 5 14.54 6.81 -2.53
CA GLU A 5 15.18 5.65 -1.93
C GLU A 5 14.30 5.03 -0.84
N THR A 6 13.70 5.86 0.02
CA THR A 6 12.79 5.42 1.08
C THR A 6 11.55 4.72 0.50
N THR A 7 10.92 5.31 -0.52
CA THR A 7 9.76 4.69 -1.18
C THR A 7 10.13 3.35 -1.79
N LYS A 8 11.26 3.28 -2.51
CA LYS A 8 11.75 2.02 -3.09
C LYS A 8 12.01 0.98 -2.00
N PHE A 9 12.69 1.35 -0.93
CA PHE A 9 12.99 0.46 0.19
C PHE A 9 11.71 -0.11 0.83
N LEU A 10 10.74 0.73 1.14
CA LEU A 10 9.46 0.33 1.71
C LEU A 10 8.68 -0.61 0.76
N THR A 11 8.71 -0.34 -0.54
CA THR A 11 8.11 -1.19 -1.57
C THR A 11 8.79 -2.57 -1.59
N ASP A 12 10.11 -2.62 -1.53
CA ASP A 12 10.87 -3.87 -1.52
C ASP A 12 10.59 -4.68 -0.23
N VAL A 13 10.51 -4.03 0.93
CA VAL A 13 10.09 -4.68 2.20
C VAL A 13 8.66 -5.23 2.08
N LEU A 14 7.71 -4.46 1.54
CA LEU A 14 6.34 -4.92 1.33
C LEU A 14 6.29 -6.18 0.46
N ILE A 15 6.97 -6.15 -0.69
CA ILE A 15 6.98 -7.28 -1.63
C ILE A 15 7.59 -8.51 -0.98
N THR A 16 8.78 -8.38 -0.38
CA THR A 16 9.48 -9.51 0.24
C THR A 16 8.68 -10.15 1.37
N ASN A 17 7.96 -9.37 2.17
CA ASN A 17 7.27 -9.88 3.35
C ASN A 17 5.82 -10.32 3.10
N ARG A 18 5.12 -9.69 2.18
CA ARG A 18 3.68 -9.91 2.04
C ARG A 18 3.25 -10.43 0.69
N LEU A 19 4.00 -10.10 -0.34
CA LEU A 19 3.55 -10.34 -1.71
C LEU A 19 4.32 -11.44 -2.41
N SER A 20 5.35 -12.01 -1.88
CA SER A 20 6.19 -13.09 -2.42
C SER A 20 5.67 -13.76 -3.74
N ASP A 21 6.39 -14.63 -4.36
CA ASP A 21 6.07 -15.27 -5.65
C ASP A 21 4.73 -16.03 -5.70
N ARG A 22 4.05 -16.18 -4.56
CA ARG A 22 2.74 -16.87 -4.46
C ARG A 22 1.55 -15.95 -4.61
N LYS A 23 1.77 -14.64 -4.79
CA LYS A 23 0.70 -13.64 -4.88
C LYS A 23 0.61 -13.05 -6.29
N TYR A 24 -0.62 -12.79 -6.73
CA TYR A 24 -0.86 -12.04 -7.97
C TYR A 24 -0.78 -10.56 -7.66
N TYR A 25 0.32 -9.91 -8.00
CA TYR A 25 0.47 -8.46 -7.80
C TYR A 25 1.15 -7.79 -8.98
N ALA A 26 0.93 -6.49 -9.10
CA ALA A 26 1.61 -5.61 -10.04
C ALA A 26 1.99 -4.29 -9.33
N LYS A 27 3.07 -3.66 -9.79
CA LYS A 27 3.54 -2.34 -9.34
C LYS A 27 3.12 -1.27 -10.32
N GLU A 28 2.97 -0.02 -9.83
CA GLU A 28 2.73 1.16 -10.66
C GLU A 28 1.50 0.97 -11.57
N VAL A 29 0.40 0.45 -10.98
CA VAL A 29 -0.82 0.12 -11.74
C VAL A 29 -1.57 1.38 -12.09
N SER A 30 -1.57 1.73 -13.39
CA SER A 30 -2.32 2.88 -13.90
C SER A 30 -3.75 2.50 -14.26
N VAL A 31 -4.70 3.18 -13.62
CA VAL A 31 -6.14 3.12 -13.91
C VAL A 31 -6.53 4.38 -14.67
N ASP A 32 -7.52 4.29 -15.55
CA ASP A 32 -7.94 5.39 -16.47
C ASP A 32 -6.77 5.92 -17.34
N TYR A 33 -5.89 5.01 -17.75
CA TYR A 33 -4.70 5.35 -18.53
C TYR A 33 -5.06 6.05 -19.85
N GLY A 34 -4.33 7.13 -20.16
CA GLY A 34 -4.55 7.90 -21.37
C GLY A 34 -5.67 8.93 -21.25
N THR A 35 -6.23 9.13 -20.05
CA THR A 35 -7.19 10.20 -19.75
C THR A 35 -6.56 11.25 -18.84
N ASP A 36 -7.20 12.41 -18.73
CA ASP A 36 -6.80 13.47 -17.79
C ASP A 36 -6.99 13.08 -16.33
N HIS A 37 -7.65 11.93 -16.08
CA HIS A 37 -7.94 11.39 -14.76
C HIS A 37 -7.10 10.15 -14.42
N THR A 38 -6.00 9.92 -15.14
CA THR A 38 -5.12 8.78 -14.88
C THR A 38 -4.68 8.74 -13.41
N LYS A 39 -4.98 7.63 -12.74
CA LYS A 39 -4.57 7.34 -11.37
C LYS A 39 -3.54 6.22 -11.37
N ARG A 40 -2.63 6.25 -10.43
CA ARG A 40 -1.61 5.22 -10.31
C ARG A 40 -1.57 4.70 -8.88
N VAL A 41 -1.74 3.40 -8.73
CA VAL A 41 -1.60 2.67 -7.46
C VAL A 41 -0.19 2.11 -7.38
N ASP A 42 0.54 2.36 -6.31
CA ASP A 42 1.95 1.96 -6.17
C ASP A 42 2.10 0.44 -6.24
N VAL A 43 1.26 -0.32 -5.51
CA VAL A 43 1.21 -1.78 -5.61
C VAL A 43 -0.24 -2.24 -5.48
N MET A 44 -0.67 -3.11 -6.40
CA MET A 44 -2.00 -3.72 -6.38
C MET A 44 -1.85 -5.24 -6.34
N GLU A 45 -2.47 -5.89 -5.36
CA GLU A 45 -2.58 -7.33 -5.20
C GLU A 45 -3.98 -7.78 -5.60
N PHE A 46 -4.08 -8.89 -6.33
CA PHE A 46 -5.33 -9.59 -6.56
C PHE A 46 -5.36 -10.90 -5.77
N ALA A 47 -6.37 -11.09 -4.96
CA ALA A 47 -6.63 -12.29 -4.17
C ALA A 47 -7.88 -12.99 -4.69
N PRO A 48 -7.76 -14.00 -5.58
CA PRO A 48 -8.91 -14.79 -6.02
C PRO A 48 -9.52 -15.55 -4.84
N LEU A 49 -10.83 -15.79 -4.88
CA LEU A 49 -11.50 -16.62 -3.87
C LEU A 49 -11.01 -18.07 -3.90
N GLY A 50 -10.68 -18.56 -5.08
CA GLY A 50 -10.09 -19.86 -5.38
C GLY A 50 -9.39 -19.81 -6.73
N VAL A 51 -8.86 -20.95 -7.19
CA VAL A 51 -8.09 -21.04 -8.45
C VAL A 51 -8.65 -22.05 -9.45
N ILE A 52 -9.83 -22.61 -9.18
CA ILE A 52 -10.38 -23.72 -9.96
C ILE A 52 -11.43 -23.23 -10.95
N HIS A 53 -12.28 -22.29 -10.56
CA HIS A 53 -13.40 -21.85 -11.38
C HIS A 53 -13.27 -20.38 -11.78
N ALA A 54 -13.79 -20.02 -12.95
CA ALA A 54 -13.83 -18.61 -13.40
C ALA A 54 -14.56 -17.71 -12.39
N SER A 55 -15.61 -18.22 -11.72
CA SER A 55 -16.33 -17.51 -10.67
C SER A 55 -15.46 -17.16 -9.46
N ASP A 56 -14.38 -17.91 -9.21
CA ASP A 56 -13.44 -17.61 -8.12
C ASP A 56 -12.63 -16.36 -8.43
N ILE A 57 -12.35 -16.12 -9.71
CA ILE A 57 -11.70 -14.90 -10.19
C ILE A 57 -12.66 -13.72 -10.06
N GLU A 58 -13.92 -13.86 -10.50
CA GLU A 58 -14.93 -12.79 -10.43
C GLU A 58 -15.21 -12.35 -8.98
N LYS A 59 -15.19 -13.29 -8.04
CA LYS A 59 -15.36 -13.05 -6.60
C LYS A 59 -14.08 -12.70 -5.85
N GLY A 60 -12.96 -12.63 -6.56
CA GLY A 60 -11.69 -12.22 -6.00
C GLY A 60 -11.70 -10.75 -5.56
N SER A 61 -10.82 -10.41 -4.64
CA SER A 61 -10.68 -9.07 -4.09
C SER A 61 -9.33 -8.44 -4.44
N PHE A 62 -9.33 -7.12 -4.56
CA PHE A 62 -8.12 -6.32 -4.76
C PHE A 62 -7.68 -5.67 -3.46
N ILE A 63 -6.37 -5.66 -3.25
CA ILE A 63 -5.74 -4.98 -2.14
C ILE A 63 -4.80 -3.94 -2.73
N CYS A 64 -5.03 -2.66 -2.43
CA CYS A 64 -4.19 -1.57 -2.89
C CYS A 64 -3.26 -1.12 -1.76
N TYR A 65 -2.01 -0.87 -2.11
CA TYR A 65 -0.98 -0.36 -1.22
C TYR A 65 -0.41 0.93 -1.79
N GLU A 66 -0.51 2.01 -1.02
CA GLU A 66 0.08 3.32 -1.31
C GLU A 66 1.28 3.54 -0.41
N VAL A 67 2.46 3.70 -0.99
CA VAL A 67 3.74 3.77 -0.27
C VAL A 67 4.17 5.22 -0.12
N LYS A 68 4.29 5.69 1.11
CA LYS A 68 4.63 7.08 1.43
C LYS A 68 5.85 7.16 2.33
N SER A 69 6.81 7.95 1.91
CA SER A 69 8.12 8.06 2.57
C SER A 69 8.15 9.01 3.76
N CYS A 70 7.26 10.01 3.78
CA CYS A 70 7.19 11.04 4.82
C CYS A 70 5.80 11.68 4.89
N LYS A 71 5.54 12.50 5.91
CA LYS A 71 4.28 13.21 6.11
C LYS A 71 3.95 14.13 4.93
N GLU A 72 4.92 14.85 4.43
CA GLU A 72 4.77 15.77 3.28
C GLU A 72 4.39 15.01 2.00
N ASP A 73 4.86 13.77 1.86
CA ASP A 73 4.48 12.88 0.76
C ASP A 73 3.02 12.44 0.83
N ILE A 74 2.52 12.18 2.02
CA ILE A 74 1.11 11.82 2.25
C ILE A 74 0.19 12.97 1.84
N TYR A 75 0.52 14.19 2.20
CA TYR A 75 -0.28 15.40 1.92
C TYR A 75 0.10 16.13 0.63
N SER A 76 0.84 15.48 -0.27
CA SER A 76 1.33 16.10 -1.52
C SER A 76 0.27 16.27 -2.61
N GLY A 77 -0.93 15.74 -2.43
CA GLY A 77 -1.96 15.70 -3.48
C GLY A 77 -1.73 14.58 -4.51
N ASN A 78 -0.71 13.74 -4.33
CA ASN A 78 -0.38 12.66 -5.27
C ASN A 78 -0.45 11.29 -4.60
N GLY A 79 -1.21 10.36 -5.20
CA GLY A 79 -1.20 8.95 -4.86
C GLY A 79 -1.70 8.61 -3.45
N LEU A 80 -2.98 8.65 -3.23
CA LEU A 80 -3.71 7.91 -2.18
C LEU A 80 -4.93 7.26 -2.86
N ASN A 81 -4.62 6.43 -3.89
CA ASN A 81 -5.61 5.81 -4.77
C ASN A 81 -6.06 4.47 -4.18
N PHE A 82 -6.91 4.53 -3.18
CA PHE A 82 -7.46 3.37 -2.47
C PHE A 82 -8.65 2.78 -3.22
N LEU A 83 -8.39 2.08 -4.32
CA LEU A 83 -9.39 1.59 -5.27
C LEU A 83 -9.81 0.13 -5.05
N GLY A 84 -9.15 -0.59 -4.14
CA GLY A 84 -9.44 -1.98 -3.81
C GLY A 84 -10.50 -2.16 -2.74
N GLU A 85 -10.94 -3.40 -2.52
CA GLU A 85 -11.78 -3.74 -1.37
C GLU A 85 -11.03 -3.51 -0.06
N LYS A 86 -9.72 -3.80 -0.04
CA LYS A 86 -8.84 -3.50 1.09
C LYS A 86 -7.74 -2.57 0.64
N ASN A 87 -7.43 -1.59 1.46
CA ASN A 87 -6.47 -0.56 1.10
C ASN A 87 -5.52 -0.31 2.27
N TYR A 88 -4.26 -0.10 1.98
CA TYR A 88 -3.25 0.17 3.00
C TYR A 88 -2.37 1.35 2.63
N LEU A 89 -2.19 2.24 3.59
CA LEU A 89 -1.10 3.19 3.61
C LEU A 89 0.13 2.48 4.18
N VAL A 90 1.21 2.42 3.40
CA VAL A 90 2.48 1.79 3.77
C VAL A 90 3.51 2.88 4.01
N THR A 91 4.14 2.87 5.17
CA THR A 91 5.14 3.87 5.53
C THR A 91 6.18 3.33 6.53
N ASN A 92 7.06 4.18 7.03
CA ASN A 92 7.98 3.84 8.12
C ASN A 92 7.41 4.29 9.48
N MET A 93 7.99 3.79 10.57
CA MET A 93 7.53 4.09 11.93
C MET A 93 7.68 5.58 12.28
N GLU A 94 8.73 6.24 11.80
CA GLU A 94 8.94 7.69 12.03
C GLU A 94 7.81 8.52 11.40
N THR A 95 7.45 8.21 10.16
CA THR A 95 6.35 8.88 9.46
C THR A 95 5.01 8.60 10.15
N TYR A 96 4.75 7.34 10.53
CA TYR A 96 3.56 6.98 11.29
C TYR A 96 3.45 7.79 12.60
N LYS A 97 4.52 7.90 13.37
CA LYS A 97 4.57 8.72 14.59
C LYS A 97 4.13 10.16 14.33
N LYS A 98 4.57 10.76 13.21
CA LYS A 98 4.22 12.15 12.81
C LYS A 98 2.76 12.31 12.39
N ILE A 99 2.10 11.27 11.87
CA ILE A 99 0.72 11.34 11.38
C ILE A 99 -0.30 10.69 12.33
N LYS A 100 0.14 10.04 13.40
CA LYS A 100 -0.71 9.31 14.35
C LYS A 100 -1.90 10.15 14.84
N MET A 101 -1.64 11.40 15.20
CA MET A 101 -2.71 12.30 15.66
C MET A 101 -3.66 12.68 14.52
N ASP A 102 -3.15 12.90 13.30
CA ASP A 102 -3.99 13.19 12.14
C ASP A 102 -4.95 12.01 11.82
N ILE A 103 -4.51 10.77 12.08
CA ILE A 103 -5.34 9.57 11.93
C ILE A 103 -6.41 9.50 13.02
N ILE A 104 -6.03 9.65 14.30
CA ILE A 104 -6.94 9.59 15.45
C ILE A 104 -8.03 10.65 15.35
N GLU A 105 -7.68 11.86 14.90
CA GLU A 105 -8.60 12.98 14.73
C GLU A 105 -9.41 12.94 13.42
N GLY A 106 -9.18 11.93 12.57
CA GLY A 106 -9.86 11.78 11.29
C GLY A 106 -9.41 12.78 10.21
N LYS A 107 -8.35 13.53 10.45
CA LYS A 107 -7.84 14.54 9.49
C LYS A 107 -7.33 13.91 8.21
N LEU A 108 -6.63 12.77 8.32
CA LEU A 108 -6.11 12.06 7.15
C LEU A 108 -7.26 11.47 6.31
N GLN A 109 -8.28 10.89 6.94
CA GLN A 109 -9.45 10.35 6.26
C GLN A 109 -10.24 11.45 5.55
N LYS A 110 -10.38 12.63 6.20
CA LYS A 110 -11.00 13.80 5.59
C LYS A 110 -10.20 14.30 4.39
N TYR A 111 -8.88 14.38 4.50
CA TYR A 111 -7.99 14.75 3.41
C TYR A 111 -8.13 13.81 2.20
N VAL A 112 -8.16 12.48 2.43
CA VAL A 112 -8.39 11.50 1.37
C VAL A 112 -9.74 11.73 0.70
N GLN A 113 -10.79 12.00 1.45
CA GLN A 113 -12.12 12.24 0.90
C GLN A 113 -12.20 13.50 0.02
N GLU A 114 -11.49 14.56 0.42
CA GLU A 114 -11.51 15.85 -0.28
C GLU A 114 -10.69 15.84 -1.57
N HIS A 115 -9.54 15.14 -1.57
CA HIS A 115 -8.60 15.15 -2.68
C HIS A 115 -8.71 13.93 -3.60
N TYR A 116 -9.28 12.83 -3.11
CA TYR A 116 -9.42 11.56 -3.83
C TYR A 116 -10.84 11.00 -3.69
N PRO A 117 -11.84 11.62 -4.34
CA PRO A 117 -13.27 11.30 -4.10
C PRO A 117 -13.66 9.87 -4.45
N GLU A 118 -12.92 9.19 -5.33
CA GLU A 118 -13.14 7.79 -5.67
C GLU A 118 -12.40 6.80 -4.75
N SER A 119 -11.48 7.30 -3.92
CA SER A 119 -10.72 6.47 -2.98
C SER A 119 -11.54 6.14 -1.74
N SER A 120 -11.35 4.91 -1.24
CA SER A 120 -11.93 4.51 0.04
C SER A 120 -11.35 5.35 1.18
N ARG A 121 -12.22 5.79 2.08
CA ARG A 121 -11.82 6.42 3.36
C ARG A 121 -11.40 5.40 4.41
N LYS A 122 -11.73 4.12 4.18
CA LYS A 122 -11.41 3.01 5.09
C LYS A 122 -10.16 2.32 4.56
N PHE A 123 -9.05 2.68 5.12
CA PHE A 123 -7.76 2.04 4.82
C PHE A 123 -7.06 1.65 6.11
N GLY A 124 -6.25 0.64 6.03
CA GLY A 124 -5.37 0.22 7.10
C GLY A 124 -4.01 0.90 7.01
N ILE A 125 -3.17 0.66 8.00
CA ILE A 125 -1.83 1.22 8.07
C ILE A 125 -0.83 0.11 8.33
N MET A 126 0.19 0.07 7.48
CA MET A 126 1.36 -0.80 7.64
C MET A 126 2.62 0.03 7.80
N VAL A 127 3.49 -0.40 8.68
CA VAL A 127 4.82 0.21 8.86
C VAL A 127 5.92 -0.83 8.73
N ALA A 128 7.05 -0.40 8.21
CA ALA A 128 8.27 -1.20 8.24
C ALA A 128 8.88 -1.14 9.65
N VAL A 129 9.20 -2.30 10.22
CA VAL A 129 9.91 -2.45 11.50
C VAL A 129 11.08 -3.42 11.32
N PRO A 130 12.15 -3.31 12.13
CA PRO A 130 13.25 -4.27 12.10
C PRO A 130 12.78 -5.72 12.29
N ALA A 131 13.34 -6.66 11.53
CA ALA A 131 12.91 -8.06 11.54
C ALA A 131 13.09 -8.76 12.90
N HIS A 132 14.02 -8.30 13.73
CA HIS A 132 14.28 -8.86 15.05
C HIS A 132 13.21 -8.51 16.11
N ILE A 133 12.38 -7.47 15.87
CA ILE A 133 11.32 -7.08 16.80
C ILE A 133 10.24 -8.16 16.81
N ASP A 134 9.86 -8.72 17.97
CA ASP A 134 8.69 -9.60 18.03
C ASP A 134 7.40 -8.78 17.90
N LEU A 135 6.65 -9.05 16.84
CA LEU A 135 5.38 -8.34 16.55
C LEU A 135 4.25 -8.68 17.54
N ARG A 136 4.44 -9.68 18.41
CA ARG A 136 3.49 -10.04 19.48
C ARG A 136 3.83 -9.36 20.79
N ASP A 137 5.03 -8.82 20.90
CA ASP A 137 5.48 -8.04 22.06
C ASP A 137 5.06 -6.57 21.89
N ALA A 138 3.99 -6.20 22.61
CA ALA A 138 3.45 -4.84 22.59
C ALA A 138 4.47 -3.81 23.10
N ASP A 139 5.29 -4.17 24.10
CA ASP A 139 6.29 -3.27 24.66
C ASP A 139 7.42 -3.00 23.65
N ALA A 140 7.84 -4.02 22.89
CA ALA A 140 8.83 -3.86 21.83
C ALA A 140 8.31 -2.94 20.72
N ILE A 141 7.04 -3.07 20.33
CA ILE A 141 6.40 -2.19 19.35
C ILE A 141 6.23 -0.76 19.89
N CYS A 142 5.86 -0.60 21.16
CA CYS A 142 5.78 0.71 21.80
C CYS A 142 7.15 1.42 21.83
N LYS A 143 8.20 0.71 22.18
CA LYS A 143 9.58 1.24 22.17
C LYS A 143 10.01 1.66 20.77
N GLU A 144 9.73 0.83 19.76
CA GLU A 144 10.01 1.17 18.36
C GLU A 144 9.21 2.38 17.88
N MET A 145 7.96 2.57 18.34
CA MET A 145 7.18 3.76 18.04
C MET A 145 7.70 5.01 18.75
N GLU A 146 8.18 4.89 19.99
CA GLU A 146 8.77 6.01 20.73
C GLU A 146 10.11 6.46 20.13
N ASN A 147 10.95 5.51 19.76
CA ASN A 147 12.28 5.72 19.19
C ASN A 147 12.44 4.92 17.88
N PRO A 148 11.87 5.39 16.78
CA PRO A 148 11.89 4.68 15.51
C PRO A 148 13.30 4.38 15.03
N THR A 149 13.55 3.13 14.67
CA THR A 149 14.81 2.72 14.04
C THR A 149 14.89 3.37 12.65
N PRO A 150 15.95 4.11 12.32
CA PRO A 150 16.14 4.65 10.98
C PRO A 150 16.20 3.53 9.93
N LEU A 151 15.51 3.73 8.80
CA LEU A 151 15.57 2.76 7.70
C LEU A 151 16.99 2.68 7.15
N ASP A 152 17.59 1.50 7.22
CA ASP A 152 18.91 1.22 6.68
C ASP A 152 19.08 -0.24 6.26
N GLY A 153 20.21 -0.54 5.64
CA GLY A 153 20.63 -1.89 5.26
C GLY A 153 19.75 -2.50 4.16
N GLU A 154 19.48 -3.80 4.29
CA GLU A 154 18.75 -4.57 3.29
C GLU A 154 17.28 -4.74 3.67
N PRO A 155 16.34 -4.73 2.70
CA PRO A 155 14.91 -4.96 2.95
C PRO A 155 14.62 -6.28 3.68
N SER A 156 15.45 -7.31 3.50
CA SER A 156 15.33 -8.62 4.17
C SER A 156 15.49 -8.56 5.71
N LYS A 157 16.11 -7.50 6.22
CA LYS A 157 16.26 -7.23 7.66
C LYS A 157 15.07 -6.50 8.26
N TRP A 158 14.06 -6.24 7.45
CA TRP A 158 12.85 -5.53 7.84
C TRP A 158 11.62 -6.37 7.58
N LYS A 159 10.52 -6.05 8.27
CA LYS A 159 9.23 -6.67 8.06
C LYS A 159 8.10 -5.67 8.18
N MET A 160 6.96 -5.99 7.54
CA MET A 160 5.75 -5.17 7.62
C MET A 160 4.93 -5.52 8.87
N TYR A 161 4.64 -4.51 9.66
CA TYR A 161 3.73 -4.58 10.80
C TYR A 161 2.42 -3.86 10.47
N VAL A 162 1.29 -4.54 10.72
CA VAL A 162 -0.05 -3.96 10.53
C VAL A 162 -0.46 -3.28 11.82
N ILE A 163 -0.39 -1.96 11.86
CA ILE A 163 -0.87 -1.15 12.99
C ILE A 163 -2.39 -1.09 12.99
N GLU A 164 -2.97 -0.81 11.83
CA GLU A 164 -4.41 -0.74 11.63
C GLU A 164 -4.82 -1.65 10.47
N ARG A 165 -5.79 -2.53 10.72
CA ARG A 165 -6.28 -3.45 9.68
C ARG A 165 -7.16 -2.71 8.70
N ALA A 166 -6.99 -2.99 7.41
CA ALA A 166 -7.94 -2.55 6.40
C ALA A 166 -9.27 -3.30 6.57
N TYR A 167 -10.35 -2.54 6.50
CA TYR A 167 -11.70 -3.09 6.40
C TYR A 167 -12.10 -3.21 4.93
N ASP A 168 -12.95 -4.18 4.64
CA ASP A 168 -13.57 -4.29 3.32
C ASP A 168 -14.48 -3.08 3.09
N SER A 169 -14.18 -2.32 2.05
CA SER A 169 -14.87 -1.06 1.74
C SER A 169 -15.71 -1.13 0.47
N GLY A 170 -15.76 -2.31 -0.15
CA GLY A 170 -16.28 -2.44 -1.50
C GLY A 170 -15.35 -1.78 -2.54
N ARG A 171 -15.66 -1.99 -3.80
CA ARG A 171 -14.93 -1.36 -4.91
C ARG A 171 -15.91 -0.83 -5.95
N ASN A 172 -15.53 0.25 -6.64
CA ASN A 172 -16.33 0.90 -7.69
C ASN A 172 -15.92 0.46 -9.11
N ARG A 173 -14.89 -0.39 -9.23
CA ARG A 173 -14.31 -0.85 -10.49
C ARG A 173 -14.58 -2.35 -10.69
N SER A 174 -14.76 -2.78 -11.94
CA SER A 174 -14.96 -4.22 -12.21
C SER A 174 -13.68 -5.04 -12.01
N THR A 175 -13.83 -6.34 -11.72
CA THR A 175 -12.69 -7.27 -11.63
C THR A 175 -11.90 -7.29 -12.93
N THR A 176 -12.59 -7.34 -14.08
CA THR A 176 -11.95 -7.40 -15.41
C THR A 176 -11.12 -6.13 -15.67
N GLU A 177 -11.64 -4.95 -15.33
CA GLU A 177 -10.93 -3.68 -15.51
C GLU A 177 -9.63 -3.65 -14.70
N LEU A 178 -9.69 -3.95 -13.41
CA LEU A 178 -8.50 -3.90 -12.56
C LEU A 178 -7.48 -4.98 -12.92
N LEU A 179 -7.91 -6.19 -13.27
CA LEU A 179 -7.00 -7.23 -13.78
C LEU A 179 -6.32 -6.79 -15.08
N PHE A 180 -7.05 -6.17 -16.01
CA PHE A 180 -6.47 -5.64 -17.22
C PHE A 180 -5.43 -4.54 -16.94
N CYS A 181 -5.71 -3.62 -16.00
CA CYS A 181 -4.75 -2.61 -15.57
C CYS A 181 -3.48 -3.23 -14.96
N MET A 182 -3.61 -4.27 -14.15
CA MET A 182 -2.48 -5.01 -13.58
C MET A 182 -1.64 -5.71 -14.66
N LEU A 183 -2.30 -6.36 -15.63
CA LEU A 183 -1.60 -7.00 -16.76
C LEU A 183 -0.84 -5.98 -17.61
N ARG A 184 -1.47 -4.87 -17.95
CA ARG A 184 -0.85 -3.80 -18.71
C ARG A 184 0.38 -3.21 -18.03
N SER A 185 0.36 -3.02 -16.70
CA SER A 185 1.49 -2.46 -15.97
C SER A 185 2.73 -3.37 -16.01
N LYS A 186 2.56 -4.69 -16.07
CA LYS A 186 3.67 -5.65 -16.21
C LYS A 186 4.35 -5.57 -17.58
N HIS A 187 3.61 -5.20 -18.63
CA HIS A 187 4.15 -5.12 -20.00
C HIS A 187 4.81 -3.79 -20.32
N SER A 188 4.51 -2.72 -19.57
CA SER A 188 5.09 -1.38 -19.83
C SER A 188 6.60 -1.29 -19.55
N TYR A 189 7.17 -2.25 -18.81
CA TYR A 189 8.59 -2.26 -18.44
C TYR A 189 9.52 -2.98 -19.42
N SER A 190 9.00 -3.68 -20.44
CA SER A 190 9.80 -4.44 -21.40
C SER A 190 10.24 -3.64 -22.64
N ASN A 191 9.81 -2.39 -22.80
CA ASN A 191 10.04 -1.60 -24.01
C ASN A 191 11.04 -0.43 -23.86
N HIS A 192 11.84 -0.42 -22.81
CA HIS A 192 12.94 0.55 -22.64
C HIS A 192 14.27 -0.16 -22.39
N ASN A 193 14.78 -0.79 -23.45
CA ASN A 193 16.19 -1.07 -23.66
C ASN A 193 16.66 -0.34 -24.90
#